data_e07c4f5176168ea0561471422c72fb77
#
_entry.id   e07c4f5176168ea0561471422c72fb77
#
_cell.length_a   1.000
_cell.length_b   1.000
_cell.length_c   1.000
_cell.angle_alpha   90.00
_cell.angle_beta   90.00
_cell.angle_gamma   90.00
#
_symmetry.space_group_name_H-M   'P 1'
#
loop_
_entity.id
_entity.type
_entity.pdbx_description
1 polymer ?
#
loop_
_entity_poly.entity_id
_entity_poly.type
_entity_poly.pdbx_seq_one_letter_code
_entity_poly.pdbx_strand_id
1 'polypeptide(L)'
;MKNLSLIINAILAVAIAVLFYFQFSDKQPEARKNTVDSSVIDSVSSKLKIAYVNQDSLWDNYKLIEDLQAELEVERTKSERKVEQRSALLEKQLEQMARELQTKAAAFEQSAQGMNEVLRNNKMQELQSLQQNAQTFSMEAEQEVGQLQQSLQSKLLDKELAGTTKVSNNIKAFLKDYNKDYGFNFVLAFSDQAGGILLGDPALDVTADVIVGLNAIYDEEQAAKEAANKK
;
A
#
# COMPACT_ATOMS: atom_id res chain seq x y z
N MET A 1 36.76 44.53 -5.39
CA MET A 1 35.77 43.41 -5.27
C MET A 1 35.03 43.36 -3.92
N LYS A 2 35.36 44.16 -2.91
CA LYS A 2 34.64 44.19 -1.61
C LYS A 2 33.24 44.87 -1.68
N ASN A 3 33.00 45.74 -2.64
CA ASN A 3 31.73 46.48 -2.73
C ASN A 3 30.60 45.71 -3.46
N LEU A 4 30.95 44.69 -4.26
CA LEU A 4 29.96 43.88 -4.99
C LEU A 4 29.16 42.97 -4.04
N SER A 5 29.83 42.41 -3.02
CA SER A 5 29.17 41.57 -1.99
C SER A 5 28.22 42.42 -1.11
N LEU A 6 28.56 43.69 -0.83
CA LEU A 6 27.71 44.58 -0.07
C LEU A 6 26.44 44.98 -0.86
N ILE A 7 26.57 45.18 -2.17
CA ILE A 7 25.45 45.49 -3.05
C ILE A 7 24.50 44.28 -3.19
N ILE A 8 25.05 43.06 -3.35
CA ILE A 8 24.26 41.84 -3.43
C ILE A 8 23.49 41.60 -2.13
N ASN A 9 24.13 41.80 -0.97
CA ASN A 9 23.47 41.62 0.33
C ASN A 9 22.39 42.68 0.57
N ALA A 10 22.59 43.92 0.11
CA ALA A 10 21.56 44.97 0.20
C ALA A 10 20.34 44.64 -0.69
N ILE A 11 20.56 44.15 -1.92
CA ILE A 11 19.47 43.72 -2.81
C ILE A 11 18.71 42.52 -2.22
N LEU A 12 19.42 41.56 -1.62
CA LEU A 12 18.82 40.41 -0.97
C LEU A 12 17.96 40.81 0.23
N ALA A 13 18.43 41.73 1.05
CA ALA A 13 17.69 42.29 2.18
C ALA A 13 16.40 43.00 1.75
N VAL A 14 16.47 43.79 0.67
CA VAL A 14 15.28 44.45 0.11
C VAL A 14 14.31 43.44 -0.48
N ALA A 15 14.79 42.38 -1.17
CA ALA A 15 13.94 41.31 -1.71
C ALA A 15 13.21 40.55 -0.58
N ILE A 16 13.90 40.23 0.52
CA ILE A 16 13.32 39.62 1.68
C ILE A 16 12.27 40.50 2.35
N ALA A 17 12.55 41.81 2.49
CA ALA A 17 11.59 42.76 3.06
C ALA A 17 10.33 42.91 2.19
N VAL A 18 10.47 42.88 0.86
CA VAL A 18 9.34 42.91 -0.09
C VAL A 18 8.53 41.60 0.00
N LEU A 19 9.17 40.45 0.09
CA LEU A 19 8.48 39.14 0.27
C LEU A 19 7.72 39.09 1.60
N PHE A 20 8.34 39.58 2.70
CA PHE A 20 7.66 39.71 3.99
C PHE A 20 6.49 40.70 3.91
N TYR A 21 6.63 41.82 3.24
CA TYR A 21 5.53 42.77 3.05
C TYR A 21 4.37 42.15 2.28
N PHE A 22 4.62 41.40 1.20
CA PHE A 22 3.56 40.67 0.48
C PHE A 22 2.95 39.55 1.32
N GLN A 23 3.72 38.87 2.14
CA GLN A 23 3.22 37.78 2.98
C GLN A 23 2.36 38.28 4.16
N PHE A 24 2.64 39.48 4.67
CA PHE A 24 1.83 40.14 5.71
C PHE A 24 0.77 41.09 5.17
N SER A 25 0.86 41.51 3.88
CA SER A 25 -0.11 42.38 3.23
C SER A 25 -1.25 41.62 2.55
N ASP A 26 -1.17 40.27 2.46
CA ASP A 26 -2.33 39.49 2.14
C ASP A 26 -3.35 39.68 3.27
N LYS A 27 -4.36 40.49 2.94
CA LYS A 27 -5.56 40.62 3.75
C LYS A 27 -5.94 39.23 4.24
N GLN A 28 -5.96 39.04 5.57
CA GLN A 28 -6.60 37.88 6.17
C GLN A 28 -7.89 37.69 5.36
N PRO A 29 -8.14 36.48 4.83
CA PRO A 29 -9.46 36.19 4.29
C PRO A 29 -10.40 36.55 5.43
N GLU A 30 -11.25 37.57 5.23
CA GLU A 30 -12.32 37.85 6.17
C GLU A 30 -12.95 36.49 6.43
N ALA A 31 -12.77 35.98 7.66
CA ALA A 31 -13.51 34.80 8.10
C ALA A 31 -14.95 35.19 7.78
N ARG A 32 -15.51 34.60 6.71
CA ARG A 32 -16.95 34.67 6.48
C ARG A 32 -17.54 34.23 7.80
N LYS A 33 -17.96 35.18 8.60
CA LYS A 33 -18.95 34.92 9.64
C LYS A 33 -20.15 34.42 8.87
N ASN A 34 -20.16 33.11 8.57
CA ASN A 34 -21.41 32.44 8.39
C ASN A 34 -22.09 32.62 9.73
N THR A 35 -22.79 33.71 9.91
CA THR A 35 -23.78 33.88 10.95
C THR A 35 -24.86 32.89 10.58
N VAL A 36 -24.62 31.62 11.00
CA VAL A 36 -25.71 30.63 11.03
C VAL A 36 -26.74 31.28 11.95
N ASP A 37 -27.90 31.58 11.39
CA ASP A 37 -28.96 32.25 12.11
C ASP A 37 -29.27 31.42 13.39
N SER A 38 -29.15 32.02 14.54
CA SER A 38 -29.35 31.33 15.82
C SER A 38 -30.71 30.62 15.89
N SER A 39 -31.72 31.14 15.19
CA SER A 39 -33.03 30.50 15.07
C SER A 39 -32.97 29.16 14.26
N VAL A 40 -32.03 29.04 13.30
CA VAL A 40 -31.79 27.80 12.58
C VAL A 40 -31.04 26.81 13.48
N ILE A 41 -30.07 27.27 14.25
CA ILE A 41 -29.33 26.43 15.20
C ILE A 41 -30.28 25.85 16.24
N ASP A 42 -31.13 26.68 16.85
CA ASP A 42 -32.09 26.23 17.86
C ASP A 42 -33.16 25.28 17.30
N SER A 43 -33.59 25.48 16.06
CA SER A 43 -34.57 24.59 15.42
C SER A 43 -33.95 23.27 14.94
N VAL A 44 -32.67 23.25 14.60
CA VAL A 44 -31.93 22.05 14.18
C VAL A 44 -31.45 21.27 15.40
N SER A 45 -30.93 21.93 16.44
CA SER A 45 -30.43 21.26 17.65
C SER A 45 -31.49 20.47 18.41
N SER A 46 -32.73 20.94 18.40
CA SER A 46 -33.87 20.23 19.04
C SER A 46 -34.32 18.96 18.30
N LYS A 47 -33.84 18.72 17.06
CA LYS A 47 -34.20 17.58 16.22
C LYS A 47 -33.01 16.78 15.70
N LEU A 48 -31.77 17.19 16.03
CA LEU A 48 -30.58 16.55 15.54
C LEU A 48 -30.37 15.20 16.27
N LYS A 49 -30.52 14.11 15.50
CA LYS A 49 -30.21 12.77 15.98
C LYS A 49 -28.83 12.36 15.48
N ILE A 50 -27.94 12.10 16.41
CA ILE A 50 -26.57 11.64 16.12
C ILE A 50 -26.40 10.27 16.74
N ALA A 51 -25.70 9.36 16.05
CA ALA A 51 -25.19 8.12 16.60
C ALA A 51 -23.70 8.02 16.30
N TYR A 52 -23.01 7.10 16.96
CA TYR A 52 -21.64 6.79 16.61
C TYR A 52 -21.39 5.29 16.61
N VAL A 53 -20.35 4.90 15.86
CA VAL A 53 -19.87 3.52 15.77
C VAL A 53 -18.39 3.53 16.16
N ASN A 54 -18.01 2.69 17.11
CA ASN A 54 -16.60 2.46 17.43
C ASN A 54 -15.96 1.66 16.31
N GLN A 55 -15.09 2.33 15.58
CA GLN A 55 -14.41 1.78 14.41
C GLN A 55 -13.43 0.67 14.80
N ASP A 56 -12.76 0.78 15.95
CA ASP A 56 -11.81 -0.21 16.43
C ASP A 56 -12.56 -1.52 16.76
N SER A 57 -13.65 -1.42 17.53
CA SER A 57 -14.51 -2.58 17.84
C SER A 57 -15.12 -3.21 16.58
N LEU A 58 -15.51 -2.39 15.58
CA LEU A 58 -16.02 -2.89 14.33
C LEU A 58 -14.93 -3.63 13.54
N TRP A 59 -13.70 -3.11 13.54
CA TRP A 59 -12.57 -3.72 12.88
C TRP A 59 -12.20 -5.08 13.49
N ASP A 60 -12.29 -5.18 14.81
CA ASP A 60 -11.96 -6.40 15.55
C ASP A 60 -13.04 -7.50 15.48
N ASN A 61 -14.32 -7.12 15.20
CA ASN A 61 -15.45 -8.04 15.33
C ASN A 61 -16.25 -8.26 14.04
N TYR A 62 -15.90 -7.62 12.92
CA TYR A 62 -16.58 -7.84 11.65
C TYR A 62 -15.93 -8.99 10.88
N LYS A 63 -16.63 -10.12 10.73
CA LYS A 63 -16.14 -11.37 10.10
C LYS A 63 -15.55 -11.15 8.70
N LEU A 64 -16.09 -10.25 7.90
CA LEU A 64 -15.53 -9.94 6.58
C LEU A 64 -14.10 -9.44 6.70
N ILE A 65 -13.78 -8.64 7.71
CA ILE A 65 -12.43 -8.09 7.92
C ILE A 65 -11.47 -9.22 8.32
N GLU A 66 -11.89 -10.11 9.23
CA GLU A 66 -11.11 -11.29 9.62
C GLU A 66 -10.77 -12.17 8.41
N ASP A 67 -11.74 -12.47 7.56
CA ASP A 67 -11.54 -13.27 6.36
C ASP A 67 -10.63 -12.58 5.34
N LEU A 68 -10.79 -11.26 5.15
CA LEU A 68 -9.91 -10.49 4.26
C LEU A 68 -8.47 -10.45 4.76
N GLN A 69 -8.25 -10.34 6.07
CA GLN A 69 -6.92 -10.41 6.67
C GLN A 69 -6.30 -11.79 6.48
N ALA A 70 -7.07 -12.86 6.72
CA ALA A 70 -6.62 -14.22 6.47
C ALA A 70 -6.27 -14.48 5.00
N GLU A 71 -7.09 -13.97 4.05
CA GLU A 71 -6.79 -14.06 2.62
C GLU A 71 -5.52 -13.29 2.23
N LEU A 72 -5.29 -12.09 2.80
CA LEU A 72 -4.08 -11.32 2.55
C LEU A 72 -2.83 -12.03 3.06
N GLU A 73 -2.89 -12.63 4.25
CA GLU A 73 -1.77 -13.39 4.81
C GLU A 73 -1.43 -14.63 3.97
N VAL A 74 -2.45 -15.35 3.49
CA VAL A 74 -2.25 -16.47 2.56
C VAL A 74 -1.61 -15.99 1.25
N GLU A 75 -2.05 -14.87 0.70
CA GLU A 75 -1.48 -14.33 -0.55
C GLU A 75 -0.06 -13.81 -0.36
N ARG A 76 0.24 -13.20 0.79
CA ARG A 76 1.58 -12.78 1.20
C ARG A 76 2.52 -13.98 1.26
N THR A 77 2.13 -15.03 1.99
CA THR A 77 2.93 -16.26 2.11
C THR A 77 3.17 -16.91 0.75
N LYS A 78 2.15 -16.93 -0.13
CA LYS A 78 2.32 -17.44 -1.51
C LYS A 78 3.29 -16.58 -2.32
N SER A 79 3.24 -15.27 -2.15
CA SER A 79 4.11 -14.33 -2.84
C SER A 79 5.57 -14.50 -2.41
N GLU A 80 5.82 -14.61 -1.11
CA GLU A 80 7.14 -14.88 -0.54
C GLU A 80 7.72 -16.20 -1.08
N ARG A 81 6.92 -17.26 -1.07
CA ARG A 81 7.34 -18.56 -1.64
C ARG A 81 7.66 -18.49 -3.14
N LYS A 82 6.90 -17.73 -3.91
CA LYS A 82 7.19 -17.55 -5.35
C LYS A 82 8.52 -16.87 -5.58
N VAL A 83 8.83 -15.83 -4.81
CA VAL A 83 10.12 -15.14 -4.90
C VAL A 83 11.25 -16.09 -4.51
N GLU A 84 11.12 -16.79 -3.39
CA GLU A 84 12.12 -17.75 -2.90
C GLU A 84 12.39 -18.86 -3.92
N GLN A 85 11.33 -19.48 -4.44
CA GLN A 85 11.45 -20.53 -5.46
C GLN A 85 12.14 -20.04 -6.74
N ARG A 86 11.80 -18.80 -7.17
CA ARG A 86 12.41 -18.22 -8.35
C ARG A 86 13.89 -17.89 -8.13
N SER A 87 14.22 -17.28 -6.99
CA SER A 87 15.61 -17.01 -6.60
C SER A 87 16.45 -18.28 -6.55
N ALA A 88 15.96 -19.32 -5.86
CA ALA A 88 16.66 -20.59 -5.76
C ALA A 88 16.88 -21.27 -7.14
N LEU A 89 15.91 -21.14 -8.04
CA LEU A 89 16.07 -21.66 -9.41
C LEU A 89 17.16 -20.90 -10.17
N LEU A 90 17.18 -19.58 -10.10
CA LEU A 90 18.15 -18.74 -10.78
C LEU A 90 19.56 -18.93 -10.20
N GLU A 91 19.68 -19.03 -8.87
CA GLU A 91 20.94 -19.36 -8.20
C GLU A 91 21.50 -20.70 -8.66
N LYS A 92 20.66 -21.72 -8.76
CA LYS A 92 21.05 -23.05 -9.26
C LYS A 92 21.55 -22.99 -10.71
N GLN A 93 20.92 -22.18 -11.56
CA GLN A 93 21.35 -21.98 -12.94
C GLN A 93 22.71 -21.26 -13.00
N LEU A 94 22.92 -20.21 -12.19
CA LEU A 94 24.20 -19.53 -12.05
C LEU A 94 25.31 -20.48 -11.58
N GLU A 95 25.01 -21.31 -10.58
CA GLU A 95 25.97 -22.31 -10.09
C GLU A 95 26.34 -23.33 -11.18
N GLN A 96 25.39 -23.76 -12.00
CA GLN A 96 25.67 -24.65 -13.14
C GLN A 96 26.57 -23.97 -14.16
N MET A 97 26.32 -22.70 -14.51
CA MET A 97 27.15 -21.94 -15.42
C MET A 97 28.57 -21.74 -14.85
N ALA A 98 28.71 -21.47 -13.59
CA ALA A 98 30.00 -21.34 -12.91
C ALA A 98 30.78 -22.66 -12.91
N ARG A 99 30.12 -23.80 -12.64
CA ARG A 99 30.75 -25.13 -12.71
C ARG A 99 31.20 -25.48 -14.15
N GLU A 100 30.37 -25.15 -15.15
CA GLU A 100 30.72 -25.36 -16.56
C GLU A 100 31.95 -24.54 -16.94
N LEU A 101 31.96 -23.25 -16.58
CA LEU A 101 33.11 -22.36 -16.82
C LEU A 101 34.38 -22.92 -16.19
N GLN A 102 34.30 -23.32 -14.90
CA GLN A 102 35.44 -23.90 -14.18
C GLN A 102 35.97 -25.17 -14.84
N THR A 103 35.06 -26.08 -15.24
CA THR A 103 35.43 -27.34 -15.90
C THR A 103 36.10 -27.10 -17.24
N LYS A 104 35.55 -26.21 -18.06
CA LYS A 104 36.11 -25.86 -19.36
C LYS A 104 37.45 -25.13 -19.25
N ALA A 105 37.59 -24.22 -18.23
CA ALA A 105 38.87 -23.55 -17.98
C ALA A 105 39.95 -24.52 -17.54
N ALA A 106 39.65 -25.46 -16.64
CA ALA A 106 40.61 -26.49 -16.22
C ALA A 106 41.05 -27.42 -17.39
N ALA A 107 40.08 -27.82 -18.21
CA ALA A 107 40.39 -28.62 -19.42
C ALA A 107 41.25 -27.86 -20.43
N PHE A 108 41.00 -26.56 -20.58
CA PHE A 108 41.82 -25.69 -21.41
C PHE A 108 43.25 -25.59 -20.88
N GLU A 109 43.45 -25.33 -19.60
CA GLU A 109 44.78 -25.24 -18.97
C GLU A 109 45.61 -26.54 -19.19
N GLN A 110 44.97 -27.71 -18.97
CA GLN A 110 45.64 -29.00 -19.16
C GLN A 110 46.07 -29.29 -20.60
N SER A 111 45.32 -28.82 -21.58
CA SER A 111 45.51 -29.12 -22.99
C SER A 111 46.18 -28.00 -23.81
N ALA A 112 46.31 -26.79 -23.22
CA ALA A 112 46.77 -25.59 -23.95
C ALA A 112 48.16 -25.71 -24.58
N GLN A 113 49.09 -26.47 -23.96
CA GLN A 113 50.43 -26.65 -24.49
C GLN A 113 50.48 -27.47 -25.76
N GLY A 114 49.54 -28.38 -25.99
CA GLY A 114 49.42 -29.23 -27.17
C GLY A 114 48.54 -28.67 -28.30
N MET A 115 47.89 -27.52 -28.08
CA MET A 115 46.97 -26.92 -29.04
C MET A 115 47.71 -26.06 -30.07
N ASN A 116 47.24 -26.10 -31.32
CA ASN A 116 47.64 -25.09 -32.31
C ASN A 116 46.99 -23.73 -31.95
N GLU A 117 47.52 -22.67 -32.56
CA GLU A 117 47.11 -21.29 -32.24
C GLU A 117 45.63 -21.05 -32.53
N VAL A 118 45.07 -21.56 -33.63
CA VAL A 118 43.66 -21.41 -34.00
C VAL A 118 42.75 -22.05 -32.95
N LEU A 119 43.05 -23.27 -32.53
CA LEU A 119 42.27 -23.99 -31.55
C LEU A 119 42.34 -23.31 -30.18
N ARG A 120 43.52 -22.80 -29.80
CA ARG A 120 43.70 -22.07 -28.55
C ARG A 120 42.84 -20.78 -28.53
N ASN A 121 42.89 -20.00 -29.61
CA ASN A 121 42.10 -18.78 -29.74
C ASN A 121 40.61 -19.06 -29.71
N ASN A 122 40.12 -20.11 -30.39
CA ASN A 122 38.71 -20.49 -30.32
C ASN A 122 38.27 -20.89 -28.91
N LYS A 123 39.11 -21.63 -28.17
CA LYS A 123 38.79 -22.00 -26.78
C LYS A 123 38.82 -20.82 -25.85
N MET A 124 39.72 -19.86 -26.03
CA MET A 124 39.72 -18.61 -25.27
C MET A 124 38.44 -17.80 -25.52
N GLN A 125 38.01 -17.68 -26.76
CA GLN A 125 36.74 -17.01 -27.10
C GLN A 125 35.53 -17.72 -26.48
N GLU A 126 35.51 -19.06 -26.50
CA GLU A 126 34.45 -19.85 -25.85
C GLU A 126 34.37 -19.53 -24.34
N LEU A 127 35.50 -19.55 -23.62
CA LEU A 127 35.58 -19.25 -22.21
C LEU A 127 35.15 -17.81 -21.92
N GLN A 128 35.59 -16.85 -22.72
CA GLN A 128 35.22 -15.46 -22.59
C GLN A 128 33.71 -15.25 -22.81
N SER A 129 33.13 -15.92 -23.82
CA SER A 129 31.68 -15.85 -24.05
C SER A 129 30.88 -16.47 -22.92
N LEU A 130 31.30 -17.60 -22.37
CA LEU A 130 30.65 -18.21 -21.20
C LEU A 130 30.70 -17.29 -19.97
N GLN A 131 31.81 -16.63 -19.72
CA GLN A 131 31.95 -15.67 -18.64
C GLN A 131 31.01 -14.47 -18.81
N GLN A 132 30.94 -13.92 -20.04
CA GLN A 132 30.01 -12.83 -20.36
C GLN A 132 28.55 -13.25 -20.18
N ASN A 133 28.21 -14.46 -20.69
CA ASN A 133 26.86 -15.00 -20.55
C ASN A 133 26.45 -15.17 -19.06
N ALA A 134 27.38 -15.67 -18.23
CA ALA A 134 27.13 -15.81 -16.80
C ALA A 134 26.92 -14.45 -16.10
N GLN A 135 27.70 -13.43 -16.48
CA GLN A 135 27.53 -12.07 -15.96
C GLN A 135 26.20 -11.46 -16.41
N THR A 136 25.86 -11.59 -17.69
CA THR A 136 24.58 -11.10 -18.22
C THR A 136 23.41 -11.79 -17.53
N PHE A 137 23.47 -13.11 -17.40
CA PHE A 137 22.44 -13.89 -16.71
C PHE A 137 22.29 -13.50 -15.23
N SER A 138 23.39 -13.20 -14.54
CA SER A 138 23.34 -12.71 -13.15
C SER A 138 22.56 -11.41 -13.04
N MET A 139 22.84 -10.44 -13.94
CA MET A 139 22.12 -9.16 -13.96
C MET A 139 20.65 -9.32 -14.31
N GLU A 140 20.36 -10.17 -15.30
CA GLU A 140 18.97 -10.47 -15.69
C GLU A 140 18.20 -11.17 -14.57
N ALA A 141 18.85 -12.10 -13.87
CA ALA A 141 18.26 -12.80 -12.71
C ALA A 141 17.92 -11.84 -11.57
N GLU A 142 18.82 -10.93 -11.22
CA GLU A 142 18.55 -9.90 -10.21
C GLU A 142 17.39 -8.98 -10.63
N GLN A 143 17.37 -8.56 -11.88
CA GLN A 143 16.29 -7.73 -12.40
C GLN A 143 14.95 -8.47 -12.40
N GLU A 144 14.93 -9.74 -12.79
CA GLU A 144 13.73 -10.57 -12.79
C GLU A 144 13.15 -10.73 -11.38
N VAL A 145 14.00 -11.05 -10.40
CA VAL A 145 13.56 -11.16 -8.99
C VAL A 145 13.01 -9.84 -8.48
N GLY A 146 13.68 -8.73 -8.79
CA GLY A 146 13.20 -7.39 -8.42
C GLY A 146 11.84 -7.05 -9.03
N GLN A 147 11.66 -7.33 -10.32
CA GLN A 147 10.37 -7.13 -11.00
C GLN A 147 9.27 -8.03 -10.44
N LEU A 148 9.60 -9.29 -10.13
CA LEU A 148 8.66 -10.22 -9.50
C LEU A 148 8.21 -9.71 -8.13
N GLN A 149 9.14 -9.29 -7.27
CA GLN A 149 8.84 -8.72 -5.97
C GLN A 149 7.92 -7.49 -6.09
N GLN A 150 8.26 -6.55 -6.96
CA GLN A 150 7.45 -5.35 -7.19
C GLN A 150 6.04 -5.68 -7.68
N SER A 151 5.91 -6.61 -8.63
CA SER A 151 4.62 -7.06 -9.15
C SER A 151 3.75 -7.72 -8.08
N LEU A 152 4.34 -8.56 -7.22
CA LEU A 152 3.62 -9.23 -6.14
C LEU A 152 3.22 -8.24 -5.04
N GLN A 153 4.08 -7.28 -4.71
CA GLN A 153 3.75 -6.21 -3.76
C GLN A 153 2.60 -5.33 -4.26
N SER A 154 2.60 -4.96 -5.55
CA SER A 154 1.49 -4.22 -6.15
C SER A 154 0.17 -4.98 -6.05
N LYS A 155 0.19 -6.30 -6.34
CA LYS A 155 -1.00 -7.15 -6.22
C LYS A 155 -1.54 -7.24 -4.79
N LEU A 156 -0.67 -7.30 -3.79
CA LEU A 156 -1.08 -7.29 -2.38
C LEU A 156 -1.74 -5.97 -2.02
N LEU A 157 -1.15 -4.85 -2.42
CA LEU A 157 -1.70 -3.52 -2.19
C LEU A 157 -3.07 -3.34 -2.88
N ASP A 158 -3.21 -3.78 -4.13
CA ASP A 158 -4.47 -3.73 -4.86
C ASP A 158 -5.57 -4.55 -4.15
N LYS A 159 -5.21 -5.74 -3.63
CA LYS A 159 -6.12 -6.61 -2.90
C LYS A 159 -6.55 -5.99 -1.56
N GLU A 160 -5.62 -5.38 -0.83
CA GLU A 160 -5.88 -4.66 0.42
C GLU A 160 -6.84 -3.49 0.18
N LEU A 161 -6.56 -2.67 -0.84
CA LEU A 161 -7.41 -1.53 -1.22
C LEU A 161 -8.82 -1.98 -1.62
N ALA A 162 -8.92 -3.04 -2.42
CA ALA A 162 -10.21 -3.62 -2.81
C ALA A 162 -10.97 -4.15 -1.59
N GLY A 163 -10.29 -4.81 -0.64
CA GLY A 163 -10.85 -5.29 0.62
C GLY A 163 -11.40 -4.14 1.47
N THR A 164 -10.59 -3.10 1.70
CA THR A 164 -10.99 -1.91 2.47
C THR A 164 -12.18 -1.20 1.82
N THR A 165 -12.17 -1.09 0.49
CA THR A 165 -13.29 -0.51 -0.26
C THR A 165 -14.58 -1.33 -0.07
N LYS A 166 -14.48 -2.66 -0.13
CA LYS A 166 -15.62 -3.56 0.08
C LYS A 166 -16.19 -3.40 1.49
N VAL A 167 -15.34 -3.41 2.52
CA VAL A 167 -15.73 -3.17 3.92
C VAL A 167 -16.47 -1.85 4.06
N SER A 168 -15.88 -0.75 3.56
CA SER A 168 -16.50 0.57 3.61
C SER A 168 -17.86 0.63 2.92
N ASN A 169 -17.99 0.00 1.77
CA ASN A 169 -19.25 -0.04 1.02
C ASN A 169 -20.32 -0.85 1.76
N ASN A 170 -19.97 -1.99 2.34
CA ASN A 170 -20.89 -2.80 3.12
C ASN A 170 -21.39 -2.06 4.37
N ILE A 171 -20.48 -1.40 5.11
CA ILE A 171 -20.84 -0.59 6.27
C ILE A 171 -21.81 0.53 5.86
N LYS A 172 -21.49 1.26 4.78
CA LYS A 172 -22.36 2.35 4.30
C LYS A 172 -23.74 1.84 3.84
N ALA A 173 -23.77 0.70 3.16
CA ALA A 173 -25.02 0.09 2.71
C ALA A 173 -25.88 -0.34 3.90
N PHE A 174 -25.29 -1.01 4.89
CA PHE A 174 -25.96 -1.41 6.11
C PHE A 174 -26.48 -0.21 6.88
N LEU A 175 -25.63 0.79 7.15
CA LEU A 175 -26.03 1.99 7.88
C LEU A 175 -27.16 2.76 7.19
N LYS A 176 -27.15 2.78 5.87
CA LYS A 176 -28.25 3.41 5.09
C LYS A 176 -29.59 2.70 5.30
N ASP A 177 -29.56 1.36 5.40
CA ASP A 177 -30.77 0.57 5.64
C ASP A 177 -31.22 0.67 7.11
N TYR A 178 -30.31 0.46 8.03
CA TYR A 178 -30.51 0.59 9.46
C TYR A 178 -31.09 1.97 9.86
N ASN A 179 -30.61 3.03 9.23
CA ASN A 179 -31.06 4.38 9.50
C ASN A 179 -32.50 4.68 9.07
N LYS A 180 -33.14 3.83 8.26
CA LYS A 180 -34.57 4.01 7.91
C LYS A 180 -35.49 3.94 9.12
N ASP A 181 -35.12 3.12 10.10
CA ASP A 181 -35.90 2.90 11.31
C ASP A 181 -35.59 3.93 12.40
N TYR A 182 -34.37 4.48 12.44
CA TYR A 182 -33.92 5.36 13.52
C TYR A 182 -33.91 6.84 13.14
N GLY A 183 -33.70 7.18 11.88
CA GLY A 183 -33.72 8.55 11.37
C GLY A 183 -32.59 9.43 11.92
N PHE A 184 -31.38 8.89 12.08
CA PHE A 184 -30.19 9.66 12.43
C PHE A 184 -29.82 10.63 11.32
N ASN A 185 -29.46 11.84 11.70
CA ASN A 185 -28.91 12.82 10.77
C ASN A 185 -27.43 12.54 10.47
N PHE A 186 -26.69 12.01 11.46
CA PHE A 186 -25.31 11.62 11.34
C PHE A 186 -25.04 10.33 12.11
N VAL A 187 -24.24 9.45 11.50
CA VAL A 187 -23.57 8.35 12.20
C VAL A 187 -22.07 8.63 12.08
N LEU A 188 -21.43 8.88 13.20
CA LEU A 188 -20.03 9.28 13.28
C LEU A 188 -19.15 8.06 13.56
N ALA A 189 -17.93 8.04 12.99
CA ALA A 189 -16.93 7.05 13.36
C ALA A 189 -16.19 7.54 14.62
N PHE A 190 -16.09 6.67 15.62
CA PHE A 190 -15.26 6.84 16.81
C PHE A 190 -14.12 5.85 16.77
N SER A 191 -12.93 6.28 17.17
CA SER A 191 -11.75 5.41 17.33
C SER A 191 -10.94 5.92 18.51
N ASP A 192 -10.52 5.01 19.37
CA ASP A 192 -9.65 5.32 20.50
C ASP A 192 -8.24 5.74 20.06
N GLN A 193 -7.81 5.30 18.84
CA GLN A 193 -6.47 5.54 18.33
C GLN A 193 -6.38 6.74 17.38
N ALA A 194 -7.43 6.99 16.59
CA ALA A 194 -7.37 7.96 15.49
C ALA A 194 -7.93 9.35 15.85
N GLY A 195 -8.53 9.52 17.03
CA GLY A 195 -9.14 10.80 17.46
C GLY A 195 -10.40 11.13 16.67
N GLY A 196 -11.01 12.27 17.01
CA GLY A 196 -12.23 12.78 16.36
C GLY A 196 -13.36 12.99 17.36
N ILE A 197 -13.85 11.97 18.01
CA ILE A 197 -14.79 12.06 19.13
C ILE A 197 -14.03 11.67 20.40
N LEU A 198 -13.90 12.58 21.35
CA LEU A 198 -13.20 12.34 22.62
C LEU A 198 -14.11 11.72 23.68
N LEU A 199 -15.41 11.95 23.58
CA LEU A 199 -16.41 11.45 24.51
C LEU A 199 -17.74 11.32 23.78
N GLY A 200 -18.37 10.14 23.89
CA GLY A 200 -19.72 9.86 23.39
C GLY A 200 -20.62 9.37 24.52
N ASP A 201 -21.90 9.75 24.50
CA ASP A 201 -22.89 9.16 25.37
C ASP A 201 -23.11 7.70 24.95
N PRO A 202 -22.97 6.71 25.86
CA PRO A 202 -23.21 5.30 25.53
C PRO A 202 -24.58 5.00 24.91
N ALA A 203 -25.59 5.85 25.22
CA ALA A 203 -26.92 5.72 24.61
C ALA A 203 -26.95 6.01 23.10
N LEU A 204 -25.90 6.63 22.56
CA LEU A 204 -25.75 6.96 21.14
C LEU A 204 -24.83 5.97 20.42
N ASP A 205 -24.31 4.99 21.14
CA ASP A 205 -23.45 3.95 20.58
C ASP A 205 -24.29 2.86 19.90
N VAL A 206 -24.15 2.76 18.59
CA VAL A 206 -24.83 1.73 17.78
C VAL A 206 -23.87 0.63 17.30
N THR A 207 -22.66 0.58 17.85
CA THR A 207 -21.59 -0.32 17.40
C THR A 207 -22.02 -1.78 17.43
N ALA A 208 -22.61 -2.23 18.52
CA ALA A 208 -23.04 -3.63 18.69
C ALA A 208 -24.09 -4.02 17.64
N ASP A 209 -25.08 -3.19 17.41
CA ASP A 209 -26.15 -3.44 16.43
C ASP A 209 -25.58 -3.50 15.01
N VAL A 210 -24.65 -2.59 14.70
CA VAL A 210 -23.97 -2.55 13.40
C VAL A 210 -23.15 -3.81 13.16
N ILE A 211 -22.36 -4.26 14.15
CA ILE A 211 -21.56 -5.48 14.06
C ILE A 211 -22.45 -6.71 13.86
N VAL A 212 -23.51 -6.84 14.67
CA VAL A 212 -24.44 -7.98 14.59
C VAL A 212 -25.10 -8.01 13.21
N GLY A 213 -25.60 -6.86 12.73
CA GLY A 213 -26.27 -6.79 11.44
C GLY A 213 -25.33 -7.06 10.25
N LEU A 214 -24.12 -6.49 10.26
CA LEU A 214 -23.10 -6.75 9.23
C LEU A 214 -22.69 -8.23 9.19
N ASN A 215 -22.51 -8.86 10.36
CA ASN A 215 -22.15 -10.27 10.45
C ASN A 215 -23.28 -11.18 9.98
N ALA A 216 -24.55 -10.84 10.26
CA ALA A 216 -25.69 -11.60 9.77
C ALA A 216 -25.76 -11.59 8.23
N ILE A 217 -25.61 -10.41 7.60
CA ILE A 217 -25.56 -10.29 6.15
C ILE A 217 -24.37 -11.07 5.56
N TYR A 218 -23.21 -11.00 6.21
CA TYR A 218 -22.03 -11.73 5.77
C TYR A 218 -22.24 -13.25 5.81
N ASP A 219 -22.81 -13.77 6.91
CA ASP A 219 -23.11 -15.19 7.05
C ASP A 219 -24.11 -15.68 5.98
N GLU A 220 -25.14 -14.90 5.66
CA GLU A 220 -26.08 -15.19 4.58
C GLU A 220 -25.39 -15.22 3.20
N GLU A 221 -24.51 -14.25 2.92
CA GLU A 221 -23.73 -14.23 1.68
C GLU A 221 -22.82 -15.46 1.53
N GLN A 222 -22.18 -15.89 2.62
CA GLN A 222 -21.31 -17.07 2.61
C GLN A 222 -22.12 -18.36 2.41
N ALA A 223 -23.23 -18.50 3.10
CA ALA A 223 -24.14 -19.64 2.92
C ALA A 223 -24.66 -19.75 1.48
N ALA A 224 -24.99 -18.61 0.85
CA ALA A 224 -25.43 -18.56 -0.54
C ALA A 224 -24.31 -18.98 -1.52
N LYS A 225 -23.06 -18.55 -1.29
CA LYS A 225 -21.90 -18.96 -2.09
C LYS A 225 -21.61 -20.45 -1.98
N GLU A 226 -21.66 -21.00 -0.76
CA GLU A 226 -21.46 -22.43 -0.55
C GLU A 226 -22.53 -23.29 -1.24
N ALA A 227 -23.78 -22.85 -1.20
CA ALA A 227 -24.88 -23.52 -1.90
C ALA A 227 -24.72 -23.48 -3.43
N ALA A 228 -24.17 -22.38 -3.97
CA ALA A 228 -23.88 -22.24 -5.39
C ALA A 228 -22.73 -23.14 -5.86
N ASN A 229 -21.69 -23.30 -5.03
CA ASN A 229 -20.51 -24.13 -5.34
C ASN A 229 -20.77 -25.64 -5.24
N LYS A 230 -21.87 -26.06 -4.61
CA LYS A 230 -22.27 -27.48 -4.48
C LYS A 230 -23.14 -27.97 -5.64
N LYS A 231 -23.50 -27.10 -6.57
CA LYS A 231 -24.25 -27.42 -7.79
C LYS A 231 -23.32 -27.53 -9.00
#